data_23f4e8798d10bff4a7f1b3356c9d325e
#
_entry.id   23f4e8798d10bff4a7f1b3356c9d325e
#
_cell.length_a   1.000
_cell.length_b   1.000
_cell.length_c   1.000
_cell.angle_alpha   90.00
_cell.angle_beta   90.00
_cell.angle_gamma   90.00
#
_symmetry.space_group_name_H-M   'P 1'
#
loop_
_entity.id
_entity.type
_entity.pdbx_description
1 polymer ?
#
loop_
_entity_poly.entity_id
_entity_poly.type
_entity_poly.pdbx_seq_one_letter_code
_entity_poly.pdbx_strand_id
1 'polypeptide(L)'
;MGKFFLRFFVIIFILAISIIFFLSYIGLETNKFNDLIKSKANEAHQHVKLEFKKTKIHLNPKELNLVVKLQKPKVLIKNNEIILSKLDLFLPLRSFITSDFLLKRAQIAFFENNIKDLSKITGLFLPKIINKQLNKIFKEGNLEGEFVIPFEPDGSIGKDYGFSGKVIDASIDLPKGFLIKNLTTEINLGKEIENGGLVATIRKGSLFDLQLADSIINLKLKKDETIIKSLLHTNGKISFSQIKEISSLLGLKTNSFKDINGKVDLKTKINFILGKKFKIKNLSYAMTGDIAHFVIDTEEKKIIKKYLPEYNSKVVLKNTNIKLFNSESDLITELNGLIKVKDHFDSFKVKKK
;
A
#
# COMPACT_ATOMS: atom_id res chain seq x y z
N MET A 1 32.30 -21.33 -56.10
CA MET A 1 31.45 -20.22 -55.65
C MET A 1 30.70 -20.53 -54.29
N GLY A 2 30.08 -21.70 -54.12
CA GLY A 2 29.31 -22.00 -52.89
C GLY A 2 30.05 -21.87 -51.52
N LYS A 3 31.35 -22.31 -51.46
CA LYS A 3 32.13 -22.20 -50.20
C LYS A 3 32.47 -20.74 -49.83
N PHE A 4 32.57 -19.84 -50.80
CA PHE A 4 32.80 -18.41 -50.53
C PHE A 4 31.52 -17.76 -49.96
N PHE A 5 30.38 -18.03 -50.57
CA PHE A 5 29.10 -17.54 -50.04
C PHE A 5 28.79 -18.07 -48.62
N LEU A 6 29.06 -19.37 -48.39
CA LEU A 6 28.87 -19.93 -47.05
C LEU A 6 29.76 -19.23 -45.99
N ARG A 7 31.05 -19.01 -46.29
CA ARG A 7 31.95 -18.28 -45.37
C ARG A 7 31.50 -16.85 -45.14
N PHE A 8 31.05 -16.17 -46.19
CA PHE A 8 30.53 -14.81 -46.10
C PHE A 8 29.30 -14.73 -45.20
N PHE A 9 28.30 -15.68 -45.36
CA PHE A 9 27.14 -15.75 -44.49
C PHE A 9 27.48 -16.08 -43.05
N VAL A 10 28.45 -16.97 -42.81
CA VAL A 10 28.92 -17.28 -41.43
C VAL A 10 29.57 -16.05 -40.81
N ILE A 11 30.37 -15.29 -41.52
CA ILE A 11 30.98 -14.04 -40.98
C ILE A 11 29.88 -13.02 -40.65
N ILE A 12 28.91 -12.80 -41.52
CA ILE A 12 27.78 -11.87 -41.25
C ILE A 12 26.99 -12.34 -40.05
N PHE A 13 26.71 -13.64 -39.92
CA PHE A 13 25.98 -14.22 -38.82
C PHE A 13 26.71 -14.01 -37.46
N ILE A 14 28.04 -14.27 -37.44
CA ILE A 14 28.85 -14.03 -36.24
C ILE A 14 28.85 -12.54 -35.90
N LEU A 15 28.99 -11.67 -36.90
CA LEU A 15 28.94 -10.22 -36.69
C LEU A 15 27.59 -9.76 -36.11
N ALA A 16 26.48 -10.28 -36.65
CA ALA A 16 25.13 -9.98 -36.17
C ALA A 16 24.93 -10.45 -34.73
N ILE A 17 25.37 -11.66 -34.38
CA ILE A 17 25.32 -12.16 -33.01
C ILE A 17 26.19 -11.27 -32.08
N SER A 18 27.38 -10.89 -32.51
CA SER A 18 28.27 -10.03 -31.72
C SER A 18 27.64 -8.65 -31.46
N ILE A 19 26.96 -8.06 -32.46
CA ILE A 19 26.25 -6.79 -32.34
C ILE A 19 25.07 -6.94 -31.35
N ILE A 20 24.28 -8.01 -31.49
CA ILE A 20 23.17 -8.29 -30.57
C ILE A 20 23.69 -8.44 -29.14
N PHE A 21 24.75 -9.21 -28.97
CA PHE A 21 25.39 -9.41 -27.66
C PHE A 21 25.90 -8.08 -27.08
N PHE A 22 26.64 -7.31 -27.87
CA PHE A 22 27.16 -5.99 -27.48
C PHE A 22 26.03 -5.06 -27.05
N LEU A 23 24.98 -4.91 -27.87
CA LEU A 23 23.84 -4.04 -27.56
C LEU A 23 23.03 -4.54 -26.34
N SER A 24 22.95 -5.86 -26.13
CA SER A 24 22.21 -6.42 -25.02
C SER A 24 22.92 -6.25 -23.66
N TYR A 25 24.24 -6.44 -23.62
CA TYR A 25 25.00 -6.44 -22.37
C TYR A 25 25.71 -5.11 -22.10
N ILE A 26 26.36 -4.53 -23.12
CA ILE A 26 27.15 -3.32 -22.97
C ILE A 26 26.29 -2.08 -23.23
N GLY A 27 25.53 -2.12 -24.32
CA GLY A 27 24.72 -1.00 -24.79
C GLY A 27 25.54 0.10 -25.47
N LEU A 28 24.86 1.04 -26.11
CA LEU A 28 25.44 2.17 -26.81
C LEU A 28 25.14 3.48 -26.09
N GLU A 29 26.16 4.19 -25.61
CA GLU A 29 25.99 5.54 -25.08
C GLU A 29 25.92 6.56 -26.22
N THR A 30 24.92 7.46 -26.15
CA THR A 30 24.71 8.49 -27.16
C THR A 30 24.02 9.72 -26.58
N ASN A 31 24.28 10.89 -27.14
CA ASN A 31 23.57 12.12 -26.84
C ASN A 31 22.58 12.50 -27.94
N LYS A 32 22.54 11.72 -29.03
CA LYS A 32 21.77 12.05 -30.23
C LYS A 32 20.27 12.16 -30.02
N PHE A 33 19.74 11.48 -29.00
CA PHE A 33 18.33 11.48 -28.68
C PHE A 33 17.96 12.39 -27.49
N ASN A 34 18.96 13.03 -26.86
CA ASN A 34 18.72 13.80 -25.64
C ASN A 34 17.71 14.92 -25.86
N ASP A 35 17.86 15.71 -26.92
CA ASP A 35 16.99 16.84 -27.18
C ASP A 35 15.57 16.39 -27.56
N LEU A 36 15.46 15.32 -28.34
CA LEU A 36 14.17 14.73 -28.68
C LEU A 36 13.40 14.24 -27.45
N ILE A 37 14.09 13.53 -26.54
CA ILE A 37 13.47 13.01 -25.30
C ILE A 37 13.04 14.17 -24.39
N LYS A 38 13.89 15.20 -24.24
CA LYS A 38 13.57 16.39 -23.45
C LYS A 38 12.41 17.16 -24.05
N SER A 39 12.37 17.37 -25.37
CA SER A 39 11.28 18.03 -26.08
C SER A 39 9.97 17.28 -25.87
N LYS A 40 9.96 15.98 -26.10
CA LYS A 40 8.75 15.18 -25.90
C LYS A 40 8.24 15.16 -24.44
N ALA A 41 9.15 15.15 -23.47
CA ALA A 41 8.77 15.28 -22.06
C ALA A 41 8.17 16.65 -21.75
N ASN A 42 8.72 17.74 -22.30
CA ASN A 42 8.19 19.08 -22.11
C ASN A 42 6.85 19.30 -22.83
N GLU A 43 6.69 18.70 -24.03
CA GLU A 43 5.41 18.73 -24.78
C GLU A 43 4.29 18.02 -24.03
N ALA A 44 4.61 16.92 -23.32
CA ALA A 44 3.63 16.15 -22.57
C ALA A 44 2.99 16.98 -21.43
N HIS A 45 3.75 17.90 -20.81
CA HIS A 45 3.22 18.76 -19.75
C HIS A 45 4.05 20.02 -19.55
N GLN A 46 3.43 21.22 -19.66
CA GLN A 46 4.07 22.55 -19.60
C GLN A 46 4.93 22.80 -18.36
N HIS A 47 4.67 22.13 -17.25
CA HIS A 47 5.35 22.35 -15.98
C HIS A 47 6.38 21.27 -15.64
N VAL A 48 6.60 20.30 -16.53
CA VAL A 48 7.54 19.17 -16.33
C VAL A 48 8.75 19.40 -17.20
N LYS A 49 9.94 19.44 -16.59
CA LYS A 49 11.22 19.45 -17.30
C LYS A 49 12.00 18.20 -16.91
N LEU A 50 12.40 17.42 -17.90
CA LEU A 50 13.22 16.23 -17.72
C LEU A 50 14.69 16.59 -17.97
N GLU A 51 15.54 16.35 -16.98
CA GLU A 51 16.98 16.51 -17.10
C GLU A 51 17.67 15.16 -16.88
N PHE A 52 18.73 14.91 -17.64
CA PHE A 52 19.57 13.73 -17.52
C PHE A 52 20.93 13.99 -18.19
N LYS A 53 21.94 13.19 -17.81
CA LYS A 53 23.31 13.41 -18.28
C LYS A 53 23.55 12.84 -19.67
N LYS A 54 23.20 11.57 -19.88
CA LYS A 54 23.40 10.80 -21.11
C LYS A 54 22.30 9.77 -21.30
N THR A 55 22.15 9.33 -22.52
CA THR A 55 21.27 8.24 -22.91
C THR A 55 22.10 6.99 -23.20
N LYS A 56 21.68 5.84 -22.69
CA LYS A 56 22.27 4.54 -22.99
C LYS A 56 21.20 3.62 -23.61
N ILE A 57 21.47 3.08 -24.79
CA ILE A 57 20.56 2.24 -25.54
C ILE A 57 20.97 0.78 -25.37
N HIS A 58 20.06 -0.05 -24.91
CA HIS A 58 20.22 -1.49 -24.84
C HIS A 58 19.20 -2.20 -25.75
N LEU A 59 19.57 -3.35 -26.26
CA LEU A 59 18.65 -4.27 -26.90
C LEU A 59 18.14 -5.28 -25.86
N ASN A 60 16.83 -5.43 -25.75
CA ASN A 60 16.23 -6.53 -25.03
C ASN A 60 15.76 -7.60 -26.04
N PRO A 61 16.53 -8.67 -26.25
CA PRO A 61 16.21 -9.67 -27.26
C PRO A 61 14.98 -10.51 -26.92
N LYS A 62 14.64 -10.64 -25.62
CA LYS A 62 13.48 -11.42 -25.19
C LYS A 62 12.15 -10.76 -25.59
N GLU A 63 12.08 -9.45 -25.49
CA GLU A 63 10.87 -8.68 -25.81
C GLU A 63 10.93 -8.00 -27.18
N LEU A 64 12.07 -8.14 -27.88
CA LEU A 64 12.36 -7.45 -29.14
C LEU A 64 12.15 -5.94 -29.05
N ASN A 65 12.66 -5.34 -27.98
CA ASN A 65 12.56 -3.92 -27.69
C ASN A 65 13.94 -3.29 -27.55
N LEU A 66 14.03 -2.01 -27.89
CA LEU A 66 15.12 -1.16 -27.43
C LEU A 66 14.78 -0.55 -26.10
N VAL A 67 15.73 -0.58 -25.17
CA VAL A 67 15.60 0.03 -23.85
C VAL A 67 16.51 1.25 -23.81
N VAL A 68 15.91 2.41 -23.74
CA VAL A 68 16.60 3.69 -23.63
C VAL A 68 16.68 4.05 -22.15
N LYS A 69 17.86 3.90 -21.56
CA LYS A 69 18.15 4.21 -20.15
C LYS A 69 18.71 5.60 -20.02
N LEU A 70 18.09 6.44 -19.21
CA LEU A 70 18.58 7.78 -18.91
C LEU A 70 19.49 7.75 -17.69
N GLN A 71 20.68 8.32 -17.84
CA GLN A 71 21.68 8.38 -16.76
C GLN A 71 21.47 9.61 -15.88
N LYS A 72 21.37 9.39 -14.56
CA LYS A 72 21.10 10.43 -13.55
C LYS A 72 19.87 11.27 -13.91
N PRO A 73 18.72 10.62 -14.16
CA PRO A 73 17.52 11.34 -14.52
C PRO A 73 16.98 12.10 -13.32
N LYS A 74 16.45 13.29 -13.56
CA LYS A 74 15.72 14.08 -12.61
C LYS A 74 14.58 14.82 -13.29
N VAL A 75 13.48 14.98 -12.58
CA VAL A 75 12.31 15.68 -13.05
C VAL A 75 12.17 16.96 -12.24
N LEU A 76 12.15 18.07 -12.95
CA LEU A 76 11.85 19.37 -12.35
C LEU A 76 10.37 19.68 -12.62
N ILE A 77 9.61 19.91 -11.58
CA ILE A 77 8.20 20.27 -11.67
C ILE A 77 7.99 21.59 -10.94
N LYS A 78 7.81 22.66 -11.69
CA LYS A 78 7.89 24.04 -11.17
C LYS A 78 9.24 24.23 -10.49
N ASN A 79 9.25 24.41 -9.16
CA ASN A 79 10.48 24.62 -8.37
C ASN A 79 10.86 23.39 -7.52
N ASN A 80 10.22 22.24 -7.74
CA ASN A 80 10.52 21.00 -7.00
C ASN A 80 11.32 20.06 -7.90
N GLU A 81 12.41 19.52 -7.37
CA GLU A 81 13.25 18.52 -8.01
C GLU A 81 12.96 17.14 -7.45
N ILE A 82 12.71 16.16 -8.33
CA ILE A 82 12.66 14.75 -7.97
C ILE A 82 13.84 14.07 -8.62
N ILE A 83 14.67 13.48 -7.78
CA ILE A 83 15.80 12.68 -8.25
C ILE A 83 15.28 11.26 -8.48
N LEU A 84 15.37 10.82 -9.74
CA LEU A 84 14.99 9.47 -10.11
C LEU A 84 16.19 8.54 -9.98
N SER A 85 15.96 7.33 -9.46
CA SER A 85 16.96 6.26 -9.46
C SER A 85 17.05 5.60 -10.84
N LYS A 86 15.93 5.61 -11.61
CA LYS A 86 15.82 4.95 -12.91
C LYS A 86 14.76 5.65 -13.76
N LEU A 87 15.06 5.79 -15.03
CA LEU A 87 14.08 6.12 -16.08
C LEU A 87 14.47 5.36 -17.34
N ASP A 88 13.74 4.28 -17.59
CA ASP A 88 13.92 3.40 -18.73
C ASP A 88 12.72 3.50 -19.66
N LEU A 89 12.96 3.77 -20.93
CA LEU A 89 11.94 3.87 -21.98
C LEU A 89 12.07 2.66 -22.92
N PHE A 90 10.99 1.92 -23.11
CA PHE A 90 10.96 0.73 -23.95
C PHE A 90 10.29 1.06 -25.28
N LEU A 91 11.03 0.90 -26.36
CA LEU A 91 10.58 1.17 -27.72
C LEU A 91 10.59 -0.11 -28.54
N PRO A 92 9.55 -0.39 -29.34
CA PRO A 92 9.59 -1.50 -30.29
C PRO A 92 10.72 -1.30 -31.31
N LEU A 93 11.38 -2.38 -31.74
CA LEU A 93 12.46 -2.29 -32.76
C LEU A 93 12.00 -1.60 -34.04
N ARG A 94 10.76 -1.80 -34.44
CA ARG A 94 10.18 -1.15 -35.64
C ARG A 94 10.24 0.37 -35.59
N SER A 95 10.12 0.98 -34.40
CA SER A 95 10.18 2.45 -34.23
C SER A 95 11.54 3.04 -34.68
N PHE A 96 12.57 2.23 -34.71
CA PHE A 96 13.90 2.63 -35.19
C PHE A 96 14.00 2.65 -36.71
N ILE A 97 13.18 1.82 -37.38
CA ILE A 97 13.14 1.68 -38.84
C ILE A 97 12.18 2.71 -39.45
N THR A 98 11.04 2.95 -38.82
CA THR A 98 9.97 3.83 -39.33
C THR A 98 10.12 5.29 -38.95
N SER A 99 11.12 5.63 -38.11
CA SER A 99 11.30 6.97 -37.52
C SER A 99 10.12 7.44 -36.66
N ASP A 100 9.15 6.57 -36.40
CA ASP A 100 8.03 6.84 -35.48
C ASP A 100 8.47 6.52 -34.06
N PHE A 101 8.62 7.54 -33.22
CA PHE A 101 8.99 7.34 -31.82
C PHE A 101 7.78 6.86 -31.00
N LEU A 102 7.50 5.56 -31.11
CA LEU A 102 6.43 4.90 -30.36
C LEU A 102 6.98 4.37 -29.04
N LEU A 103 6.44 4.85 -27.93
CA LEU A 103 6.78 4.35 -26.60
C LEU A 103 5.85 3.19 -26.27
N LYS A 104 6.41 2.03 -25.90
CA LYS A 104 5.63 0.85 -25.48
C LYS A 104 5.41 0.84 -23.96
N ARG A 105 6.43 1.23 -23.21
CA ARG A 105 6.42 1.20 -21.75
C ARG A 105 7.47 2.17 -21.20
N ALA A 106 7.19 2.82 -20.08
CA ALA A 106 8.17 3.53 -19.26
C ALA A 106 8.28 2.86 -17.89
N GLN A 107 9.48 2.74 -17.36
CA GLN A 107 9.77 2.37 -15.99
C GLN A 107 10.44 3.55 -15.29
N ILE A 108 9.81 4.04 -14.23
CA ILE A 108 10.24 5.24 -13.50
C ILE A 108 10.40 4.85 -12.05
N ALA A 109 11.62 4.77 -11.56
CA ALA A 109 11.89 4.55 -10.15
C ALA A 109 12.49 5.81 -9.51
N PHE A 110 12.12 6.07 -8.28
CA PHE A 110 12.60 7.20 -7.51
C PHE A 110 13.12 6.74 -6.14
N PHE A 111 14.12 7.47 -5.66
CA PHE A 111 14.65 7.29 -4.33
C PHE A 111 13.63 7.75 -3.29
N GLU A 112 13.94 7.53 -2.04
CA GLU A 112 13.14 8.01 -0.92
C GLU A 112 12.94 9.54 -1.00
N ASN A 113 11.67 9.95 -1.13
CA ASN A 113 11.25 11.34 -1.22
C ASN A 113 10.16 11.62 -0.20
N ASN A 114 10.11 12.85 0.31
CA ASN A 114 9.07 13.27 1.22
C ASN A 114 7.67 13.20 0.55
N ILE A 115 6.71 12.55 1.20
CA ILE A 115 5.36 12.36 0.66
C ILE A 115 4.67 13.69 0.37
N LYS A 116 4.88 14.73 1.20
CA LYS A 116 4.28 16.05 0.98
C LYS A 116 4.81 16.72 -0.28
N ASP A 117 6.10 16.56 -0.57
CA ASP A 117 6.68 17.12 -1.79
C ASP A 117 6.20 16.37 -3.03
N LEU A 118 6.12 15.06 -2.96
CA LEU A 118 5.49 14.24 -4.01
C LEU A 118 4.01 14.62 -4.19
N SER A 119 3.27 14.90 -3.12
CA SER A 119 1.86 15.28 -3.23
C SER A 119 1.63 16.65 -3.89
N LYS A 120 2.55 17.60 -3.72
CA LYS A 120 2.50 18.88 -4.47
C LYS A 120 2.62 18.65 -5.97
N ILE A 121 3.42 17.67 -6.35
CA ILE A 121 3.67 17.30 -7.73
C ILE A 121 2.49 16.53 -8.31
N THR A 122 2.02 15.49 -7.62
CA THR A 122 0.84 14.73 -8.04
C THR A 122 -0.41 15.60 -8.14
N GLY A 123 -0.47 16.70 -7.38
CA GLY A 123 -1.54 17.70 -7.45
C GLY A 123 -1.66 18.42 -8.79
N LEU A 124 -0.63 18.35 -9.64
CA LEU A 124 -0.71 18.88 -11.02
C LEU A 124 -1.44 17.90 -11.96
N PHE A 125 -1.43 16.62 -11.64
CA PHE A 125 -1.97 15.54 -12.47
C PHE A 125 -3.27 14.94 -11.92
N LEU A 126 -3.44 14.96 -10.59
CA LEU A 126 -4.63 14.43 -9.94
C LEU A 126 -5.73 15.49 -9.79
N PRO A 127 -7.01 15.09 -9.83
CA PRO A 127 -8.12 15.98 -9.50
C PRO A 127 -7.91 16.65 -8.14
N LYS A 128 -8.23 17.94 -8.05
CA LYS A 128 -8.04 18.76 -6.83
C LYS A 128 -8.61 18.12 -5.55
N ILE A 129 -9.73 17.41 -5.67
CA ILE A 129 -10.37 16.71 -4.55
C ILE A 129 -9.47 15.60 -4.02
N ILE A 130 -8.89 14.77 -4.90
CA ILE A 130 -8.01 13.65 -4.52
C ILE A 130 -6.73 14.20 -3.89
N ASN A 131 -6.12 15.19 -4.50
CA ASN A 131 -4.91 15.82 -3.95
C ASN A 131 -5.15 16.45 -2.57
N LYS A 132 -6.28 17.12 -2.38
CA LYS A 132 -6.68 17.69 -1.08
C LYS A 132 -6.84 16.59 -0.01
N GLN A 133 -7.40 15.44 -0.37
CA GLN A 133 -7.56 14.31 0.54
C GLN A 133 -6.21 13.67 0.89
N LEU A 134 -5.32 13.45 -0.07
CA LEU A 134 -3.98 12.93 0.19
C LEU A 134 -3.19 13.84 1.14
N ASN A 135 -3.18 15.16 0.90
CA ASN A 135 -2.51 16.12 1.76
C ASN A 135 -3.13 16.21 3.16
N LYS A 136 -4.41 15.91 3.30
CA LYS A 136 -5.09 15.87 4.60
C LYS A 136 -4.73 14.60 5.37
N ILE A 137 -4.63 13.47 4.70
CA ILE A 137 -4.40 12.16 5.29
C ILE A 137 -2.93 12.01 5.71
N PHE A 138 -1.97 12.30 4.82
CA PHE A 138 -0.55 12.18 5.11
C PHE A 138 -0.02 13.44 5.80
N LYS A 139 0.46 13.30 7.03
CA LYS A 139 1.08 14.39 7.80
C LYS A 139 2.58 14.47 7.55
N GLU A 140 3.24 13.33 7.49
CA GLU A 140 4.67 13.18 7.29
C GLU A 140 4.96 11.78 6.75
N GLY A 141 6.21 11.54 6.37
CA GLY A 141 6.70 10.26 5.88
C GLY A 141 7.38 10.38 4.54
N ASN A 142 8.05 9.32 4.15
CA ASN A 142 8.76 9.22 2.90
C ASN A 142 8.17 8.09 2.04
N LEU A 143 8.37 8.20 0.73
CA LEU A 143 7.95 7.22 -0.26
C LEU A 143 9.10 6.96 -1.23
N GLU A 144 9.42 5.70 -1.45
CA GLU A 144 10.24 5.20 -2.54
C GLU A 144 9.45 4.23 -3.40
N GLY A 145 9.77 4.11 -4.67
CA GLY A 145 9.05 3.16 -5.51
C GLY A 145 9.36 3.23 -6.99
N GLU A 146 8.71 2.34 -7.71
CA GLU A 146 8.80 2.20 -9.16
C GLU A 146 7.41 2.16 -9.79
N PHE A 147 7.22 2.98 -10.83
CA PHE A 147 6.06 2.94 -11.72
C PHE A 147 6.42 2.20 -13.00
N VAL A 148 5.52 1.37 -13.46
CA VAL A 148 5.52 0.76 -14.78
C VAL A 148 4.31 1.28 -15.53
N ILE A 149 4.53 2.06 -16.57
CA ILE A 149 3.49 2.74 -17.35
C ILE A 149 3.53 2.18 -18.77
N PRO A 150 2.56 1.34 -19.17
CA PRO A 150 2.41 0.92 -20.56
C PRO A 150 1.78 2.05 -21.39
N PHE A 151 2.08 2.06 -22.69
CA PHE A 151 1.51 3.00 -23.65
C PHE A 151 0.83 2.22 -24.77
N GLU A 152 -0.31 2.73 -25.20
CA GLU A 152 -1.03 2.24 -26.36
C GLU A 152 -0.37 2.74 -27.67
N PRO A 153 -0.68 2.13 -28.82
CA PRO A 153 -0.10 2.56 -30.10
C PRO A 153 -0.37 4.02 -30.49
N ASP A 154 -1.40 4.62 -29.94
CA ASP A 154 -1.74 6.05 -30.14
C ASP A 154 -0.98 6.98 -29.19
N GLY A 155 -0.13 6.45 -28.31
CA GLY A 155 0.63 7.21 -27.32
C GLY A 155 -0.13 7.48 -26.02
N SER A 156 -1.37 7.06 -25.89
CA SER A 156 -2.12 7.17 -24.64
C SER A 156 -1.61 6.19 -23.59
N ILE A 157 -1.83 6.51 -22.30
CA ILE A 157 -1.44 5.62 -21.19
C ILE A 157 -2.36 4.40 -21.19
N GLY A 158 -1.76 3.21 -21.27
CA GLY A 158 -2.47 1.94 -21.18
C GLY A 158 -3.05 1.70 -19.79
N LYS A 159 -4.04 0.82 -19.71
CA LYS A 159 -4.78 0.53 -18.47
C LYS A 159 -4.00 -0.33 -17.46
N ASP A 160 -2.97 -1.03 -17.92
CA ASP A 160 -2.21 -2.02 -17.15
C ASP A 160 -0.98 -1.40 -16.46
N TYR A 161 -1.13 -0.17 -15.95
CA TYR A 161 -0.06 0.46 -15.18
C TYR A 161 0.12 -0.21 -13.81
N GLY A 162 1.37 -0.22 -13.34
CA GLY A 162 1.76 -0.80 -12.06
C GLY A 162 2.55 0.17 -11.20
N PHE A 163 2.46 -0.03 -9.90
CA PHE A 163 3.29 0.64 -8.92
C PHE A 163 3.74 -0.36 -7.86
N SER A 164 5.00 -0.34 -7.53
CA SER A 164 5.58 -1.05 -6.38
C SER A 164 6.40 -0.06 -5.57
N GLY A 165 6.13 0.06 -4.29
CA GLY A 165 6.82 1.03 -3.46
C GLY A 165 6.71 0.76 -1.97
N LYS A 166 7.40 1.60 -1.21
CA LYS A 166 7.43 1.53 0.24
C LYS A 166 7.23 2.92 0.83
N VAL A 167 6.23 3.04 1.67
CA VAL A 167 6.03 4.19 2.56
C VAL A 167 6.84 3.94 3.81
N ILE A 168 7.58 4.94 4.28
CA ILE A 168 8.53 4.82 5.38
C ILE A 168 8.22 5.88 6.43
N ASP A 169 8.04 5.43 7.67
CA ASP A 169 7.82 6.24 8.88
C ASP A 169 6.73 7.33 8.71
N ALA A 170 5.65 6.98 8.03
CA ALA A 170 4.57 7.92 7.78
C ALA A 170 3.63 8.09 8.98
N SER A 171 3.05 9.29 9.09
CA SER A 171 1.93 9.58 9.97
C SER A 171 0.68 9.83 9.14
N ILE A 172 -0.36 9.04 9.40
CA ILE A 172 -1.64 9.07 8.68
C ILE A 172 -2.76 9.50 9.59
N ASP A 173 -3.42 10.60 9.21
CA ASP A 173 -4.59 11.13 9.91
C ASP A 173 -5.86 10.51 9.31
N LEU A 174 -6.46 9.58 10.05
CA LEU A 174 -7.70 8.92 9.67
C LEU A 174 -8.93 9.74 10.11
N PRO A 175 -10.12 9.50 9.51
CA PRO A 175 -11.36 10.13 9.96
C PRO A 175 -11.59 9.97 11.46
N LYS A 176 -12.24 10.97 12.08
CA LYS A 176 -12.55 11.03 13.51
C LYS A 176 -11.33 11.15 14.44
N GLY A 177 -10.18 11.64 13.94
CA GLY A 177 -9.00 11.91 14.74
C GLY A 177 -8.10 10.72 15.06
N PHE A 178 -8.31 9.58 14.39
CA PHE A 178 -7.40 8.45 14.51
C PHE A 178 -6.07 8.74 13.80
N LEU A 179 -4.98 8.67 14.52
CA LEU A 179 -3.64 8.90 14.00
C LEU A 179 -2.82 7.60 14.03
N ILE A 180 -2.47 7.10 12.85
CA ILE A 180 -1.47 6.04 12.73
C ILE A 180 -0.10 6.71 12.64
N LYS A 181 0.83 6.30 13.49
CA LYS A 181 2.20 6.82 13.56
C LYS A 181 3.22 5.78 13.14
N ASN A 182 4.38 6.26 12.69
CA ASN A 182 5.54 5.42 12.34
C ASN A 182 5.17 4.29 11.36
N LEU A 183 4.26 4.58 10.42
CA LEU A 183 3.77 3.59 9.47
C LEU A 183 4.83 3.29 8.41
N THR A 184 5.26 2.05 8.36
CA THR A 184 6.05 1.53 7.26
C THR A 184 5.25 0.44 6.55
N THR A 185 4.96 0.65 5.27
CA THR A 185 4.13 -0.25 4.46
C THR A 185 4.67 -0.42 3.06
N GLU A 186 4.65 -1.64 2.56
CA GLU A 186 4.90 -1.95 1.16
C GLU A 186 3.59 -1.86 0.40
N ILE A 187 3.60 -1.21 -0.76
CA ILE A 187 2.42 -1.00 -1.59
C ILE A 187 2.69 -1.59 -2.97
N ASN A 188 1.79 -2.44 -3.44
CA ASN A 188 1.80 -2.97 -4.78
C ASN A 188 0.45 -2.71 -5.43
N LEU A 189 0.48 -2.11 -6.62
CA LEU A 189 -0.67 -1.81 -7.45
C LEU A 189 -0.43 -2.37 -8.84
N GLY A 190 -1.40 -3.05 -9.43
CA GLY A 190 -1.31 -3.50 -10.80
C GLY A 190 -2.17 -4.72 -11.10
N LYS A 191 -2.13 -5.14 -12.36
CA LYS A 191 -2.92 -6.26 -12.89
C LYS A 191 -2.38 -7.63 -12.44
N GLU A 192 -1.08 -7.71 -12.12
CA GLU A 192 -0.43 -8.93 -11.63
C GLU A 192 -0.92 -9.33 -10.23
N ILE A 193 -1.55 -8.40 -9.51
CA ILE A 193 -2.23 -8.68 -8.25
C ILE A 193 -3.56 -9.35 -8.57
N GLU A 194 -3.86 -10.44 -7.88
CA GLU A 194 -5.07 -11.24 -8.06
C GLU A 194 -6.32 -10.35 -8.18
N ASN A 195 -6.91 -10.33 -9.39
CA ASN A 195 -8.05 -9.50 -9.79
C ASN A 195 -7.81 -7.99 -10.00
N GLY A 196 -6.58 -7.54 -10.17
CA GLY A 196 -6.26 -6.11 -10.28
C GLY A 196 -6.59 -5.34 -9.01
N GLY A 197 -5.73 -4.47 -8.54
CA GLY A 197 -6.02 -3.70 -7.34
C GLY A 197 -4.77 -3.21 -6.64
N LEU A 198 -4.90 -2.89 -5.35
CA LEU A 198 -3.81 -2.46 -4.50
C LEU A 198 -3.71 -3.40 -3.29
N VAL A 199 -2.49 -3.84 -3.01
CA VAL A 199 -2.14 -4.56 -1.78
C VAL A 199 -1.18 -3.69 -0.99
N ALA A 200 -1.53 -3.41 0.26
CA ALA A 200 -0.64 -2.76 1.21
C ALA A 200 -0.29 -3.76 2.33
N THR A 201 1.00 -4.00 2.53
CA THR A 201 1.53 -4.84 3.61
C THR A 201 2.19 -3.96 4.65
N ILE A 202 1.54 -3.81 5.80
CA ILE A 202 2.04 -3.01 6.92
C ILE A 202 3.11 -3.83 7.63
N ARG A 203 4.34 -3.32 7.64
CA ARG A 203 5.48 -3.93 8.34
C ARG A 203 5.60 -3.39 9.76
N LYS A 204 5.24 -2.14 9.95
CA LYS A 204 5.34 -1.42 11.23
C LYS A 204 4.35 -0.27 11.24
N GLY A 205 3.80 0.02 12.39
CA GLY A 205 2.94 1.17 12.63
C GLY A 205 2.39 1.13 14.05
N SER A 206 1.78 2.19 14.50
CA SER A 206 1.07 2.21 15.77
C SER A 206 -0.21 3.02 15.68
N LEU A 207 -1.26 2.50 16.27
CA LEU A 207 -2.52 3.19 16.48
C LEU A 207 -2.76 3.25 17.99
N PHE A 208 -2.69 4.43 18.61
CA PHE A 208 -2.57 4.59 20.07
C PHE A 208 -1.33 3.83 20.59
N ASP A 209 -1.51 2.98 21.61
CA ASP A 209 -0.49 2.11 22.19
C ASP A 209 -0.47 0.69 21.57
N LEU A 210 -1.28 0.47 20.52
CA LEU A 210 -1.31 -0.78 19.76
C LEU A 210 -0.32 -0.71 18.62
N GLN A 211 0.60 -1.66 18.57
CA GLN A 211 1.49 -1.86 17.44
C GLN A 211 0.75 -2.58 16.32
N LEU A 212 0.94 -2.12 15.10
CA LEU A 212 0.49 -2.74 13.86
C LEU A 212 1.70 -3.39 13.19
N ALA A 213 1.66 -4.70 12.99
CA ALA A 213 2.71 -5.41 12.29
C ALA A 213 2.11 -6.54 11.46
N ASP A 214 2.80 -6.94 10.37
CA ASP A 214 2.41 -8.04 9.50
C ASP A 214 0.93 -8.04 9.09
N SER A 215 0.41 -6.82 8.89
CA SER A 215 -0.98 -6.58 8.52
C SER A 215 -1.10 -6.37 7.03
N ILE A 216 -2.18 -6.86 6.42
CA ILE A 216 -2.40 -6.81 4.98
C ILE A 216 -3.74 -6.13 4.70
N ILE A 217 -3.73 -5.19 3.76
CA ILE A 217 -4.93 -4.51 3.26
C ILE A 217 -4.99 -4.70 1.75
N ASN A 218 -6.06 -5.31 1.27
CA ASN A 218 -6.33 -5.49 -0.15
C ASN A 218 -7.48 -4.58 -0.56
N LEU A 219 -7.25 -3.77 -1.60
CA LEU A 219 -8.26 -2.90 -2.20
C LEU A 219 -8.49 -3.33 -3.65
N LYS A 220 -9.73 -3.65 -3.98
CA LYS A 220 -10.15 -3.90 -5.36
C LYS A 220 -11.01 -2.73 -5.82
N LEU A 221 -10.47 -1.96 -6.76
CA LEU A 221 -11.13 -0.80 -7.34
C LEU A 221 -12.16 -1.27 -8.37
N LYS A 222 -13.42 -0.82 -8.24
CA LYS A 222 -14.48 -0.93 -9.24
C LYS A 222 -14.95 0.48 -9.61
N LYS A 223 -15.68 0.62 -10.72
CA LYS A 223 -16.12 1.93 -11.24
C LYS A 223 -16.75 2.84 -10.19
N ASP A 224 -17.61 2.31 -9.33
CA ASP A 224 -18.39 3.08 -8.34
C ASP A 224 -18.18 2.63 -6.90
N GLU A 225 -17.41 1.59 -6.67
CA GLU A 225 -17.21 0.97 -5.36
C GLU A 225 -15.78 0.47 -5.21
N THR A 226 -15.28 0.46 -3.98
CA THR A 226 -14.00 -0.18 -3.62
C THR A 226 -14.26 -1.28 -2.62
N ILE A 227 -13.87 -2.49 -2.96
CA ILE A 227 -13.92 -3.63 -2.03
C ILE A 227 -12.64 -3.60 -1.21
N ILE A 228 -12.79 -3.58 0.10
CA ILE A 228 -11.68 -3.57 1.06
C ILE A 228 -11.72 -4.85 1.87
N LYS A 229 -10.60 -5.57 1.87
CA LYS A 229 -10.37 -6.76 2.70
C LYS A 229 -9.09 -6.55 3.49
N SER A 230 -9.14 -6.65 4.79
CA SER A 230 -7.97 -6.46 5.64
C SER A 230 -7.81 -7.59 6.65
N LEU A 231 -6.55 -7.91 6.93
CA LEU A 231 -6.11 -8.73 8.04
C LEU A 231 -5.13 -7.89 8.86
N LEU A 232 -5.58 -7.43 10.01
CA LEU A 232 -4.80 -6.57 10.90
C LEU A 232 -4.30 -7.41 12.08
N HIS A 233 -3.02 -7.32 12.37
CA HIS A 233 -2.41 -7.86 13.55
C HIS A 233 -2.01 -6.71 14.47
N THR A 234 -2.61 -6.68 15.68
CA THR A 234 -2.42 -5.62 16.66
C THR A 234 -1.98 -6.20 17.99
N ASN A 235 -0.91 -5.66 18.56
CA ASN A 235 -0.36 -6.07 19.85
C ASN A 235 -0.06 -4.83 20.70
N GLY A 236 -0.38 -4.87 21.98
CA GLY A 236 -0.06 -3.76 22.87
C GLY A 236 -1.05 -3.57 24.02
N LYS A 237 -1.00 -2.38 24.60
CA LYS A 237 -1.94 -1.99 25.66
C LYS A 237 -3.17 -1.34 25.03
N ILE A 238 -4.33 -1.60 25.61
CA ILE A 238 -5.60 -1.00 25.23
C ILE A 238 -6.32 -0.48 26.46
N SER A 239 -6.87 0.72 26.36
CA SER A 239 -7.62 1.39 27.42
C SER A 239 -9.09 1.55 27.04
N PHE A 240 -9.93 1.90 28.02
CA PHE A 240 -11.37 2.11 27.79
C PHE A 240 -11.65 3.24 26.79
N SER A 241 -10.91 4.34 26.85
CA SER A 241 -11.04 5.44 25.89
C SER A 241 -10.80 4.96 24.46
N GLN A 242 -9.74 4.20 24.24
CA GLN A 242 -9.40 3.63 22.93
C GLN A 242 -10.47 2.63 22.45
N ILE A 243 -10.96 1.76 23.34
CA ILE A 243 -12.06 0.82 23.02
C ILE A 243 -13.32 1.60 22.65
N LYS A 244 -13.67 2.64 23.40
CA LYS A 244 -14.84 3.48 23.13
C LYS A 244 -14.74 4.16 21.77
N GLU A 245 -13.59 4.70 21.43
CA GLU A 245 -13.35 5.31 20.13
C GLU A 245 -13.46 4.28 18.99
N ILE A 246 -12.77 3.14 19.09
CA ILE A 246 -12.83 2.06 18.09
C ILE A 246 -14.28 1.53 17.96
N SER A 247 -14.95 1.30 19.08
CA SER A 247 -16.33 0.80 19.10
C SER A 247 -17.29 1.78 18.42
N SER A 248 -17.08 3.09 18.62
CA SER A 248 -17.90 4.10 17.94
C SER A 248 -17.77 4.07 16.42
N LEU A 249 -16.61 3.68 15.89
CA LEU A 249 -16.40 3.46 14.45
C LEU A 249 -17.20 2.27 13.92
N LEU A 250 -17.28 1.22 14.74
CA LEU A 250 -17.97 -0.03 14.41
C LEU A 250 -19.47 0.01 14.76
N GLY A 251 -19.96 1.13 15.32
CA GLY A 251 -21.34 1.25 15.77
C GLY A 251 -21.67 0.42 17.02
N LEU A 252 -20.66 -0.02 17.79
CA LEU A 252 -20.82 -0.81 19.00
C LEU A 252 -21.07 0.09 20.22
N LYS A 253 -21.96 -0.36 21.13
CA LYS A 253 -22.26 0.34 22.38
C LYS A 253 -21.36 -0.14 23.52
N THR A 254 -20.70 0.79 24.23
CA THR A 254 -19.79 0.50 25.35
C THR A 254 -20.30 1.03 26.69
N ASN A 255 -21.59 1.35 26.79
CA ASN A 255 -22.17 2.06 27.94
C ASN A 255 -22.21 1.25 29.24
N SER A 256 -21.94 -0.06 29.17
CA SER A 256 -21.96 -0.95 30.35
C SER A 256 -20.63 -1.04 31.10
N PHE A 257 -19.61 -0.30 30.66
CA PHE A 257 -18.29 -0.37 31.24
C PHE A 257 -17.88 1.02 31.75
N LYS A 258 -17.23 1.07 32.93
CA LYS A 258 -16.61 2.28 33.49
C LYS A 258 -15.17 2.41 33.06
N ASP A 259 -14.44 1.31 33.12
CA ASP A 259 -13.05 1.25 32.73
C ASP A 259 -12.70 -0.13 32.15
N ILE A 260 -11.79 -0.13 31.21
CA ILE A 260 -11.18 -1.33 30.63
C ILE A 260 -9.72 -1.01 30.40
N ASN A 261 -8.83 -1.86 30.89
CA ASN A 261 -7.40 -1.71 30.69
C ASN A 261 -6.74 -3.10 30.60
N GLY A 262 -5.85 -3.25 29.65
CA GLY A 262 -5.17 -4.53 29.49
C GLY A 262 -4.18 -4.60 28.35
N LYS A 263 -3.59 -5.78 28.22
CA LYS A 263 -2.66 -6.11 27.14
C LYS A 263 -3.26 -7.18 26.24
N VAL A 264 -3.23 -6.93 24.95
CA VAL A 264 -3.86 -7.78 23.94
C VAL A 264 -2.89 -8.12 22.81
N ASP A 265 -3.16 -9.25 22.13
CA ASP A 265 -2.56 -9.68 20.88
C ASP A 265 -3.71 -10.19 19.99
N LEU A 266 -4.08 -9.43 18.97
CA LEU A 266 -5.30 -9.63 18.22
C LEU A 266 -5.05 -9.73 16.71
N LYS A 267 -5.71 -10.68 16.05
CA LYS A 267 -5.84 -10.78 14.60
C LYS A 267 -7.26 -10.43 14.20
N THR A 268 -7.44 -9.36 13.45
CA THR A 268 -8.74 -8.84 13.06
C THR A 268 -8.89 -8.85 11.56
N LYS A 269 -9.88 -9.56 11.04
CA LYS A 269 -10.32 -9.50 9.65
C LYS A 269 -11.45 -8.46 9.55
N ILE A 270 -11.32 -7.52 8.63
CA ILE A 270 -12.37 -6.52 8.35
C ILE A 270 -12.58 -6.50 6.84
N ASN A 271 -13.81 -6.73 6.41
CA ASN A 271 -14.19 -6.65 5.01
C ASN A 271 -15.40 -5.70 4.88
N PHE A 272 -15.33 -4.83 3.88
CA PHE A 272 -16.46 -3.95 3.58
C PHE A 272 -16.37 -3.44 2.14
N ILE A 273 -17.46 -2.86 1.67
CA ILE A 273 -17.53 -2.16 0.40
C ILE A 273 -17.64 -0.66 0.68
N LEU A 274 -16.75 0.10 0.11
CA LEU A 274 -16.78 1.56 0.15
C LEU A 274 -17.49 2.05 -1.12
N GLY A 275 -18.71 2.53 -0.97
CA GLY A 275 -19.52 3.07 -2.05
C GLY A 275 -19.30 4.57 -2.28
N LYS A 276 -20.12 5.17 -3.17
CA LYS A 276 -20.12 6.62 -3.42
C LYS A 276 -20.24 7.42 -2.12
N LYS A 277 -19.55 8.56 -2.04
CA LYS A 277 -19.48 9.43 -0.86
C LYS A 277 -18.92 8.72 0.39
N PHE A 278 -18.03 7.72 0.19
CA PHE A 278 -17.40 6.94 1.27
C PHE A 278 -18.39 6.22 2.20
N LYS A 279 -19.58 5.85 1.68
CA LYS A 279 -20.55 5.09 2.43
C LYS A 279 -20.12 3.63 2.56
N ILE A 280 -19.97 3.15 3.81
CA ILE A 280 -19.62 1.76 4.10
C ILE A 280 -20.86 0.90 3.94
N LYS A 281 -20.73 -0.22 3.22
CA LYS A 281 -21.74 -1.26 3.01
C LYS A 281 -21.14 -2.64 3.30
N ASN A 282 -21.97 -3.59 3.66
CA ASN A 282 -21.61 -5.00 3.84
C ASN A 282 -20.39 -5.19 4.77
N LEU A 283 -20.38 -4.45 5.90
CA LEU A 283 -19.32 -4.56 6.89
C LEU A 283 -19.38 -5.93 7.56
N SER A 284 -18.31 -6.70 7.43
CA SER A 284 -18.07 -7.91 8.19
C SER A 284 -16.74 -7.82 8.92
N TYR A 285 -16.71 -8.33 10.14
CA TYR A 285 -15.48 -8.38 10.93
C TYR A 285 -15.41 -9.67 11.75
N ALA A 286 -14.21 -10.15 11.94
CA ALA A 286 -13.90 -11.27 12.82
C ALA A 286 -12.58 -10.98 13.52
N MET A 287 -12.56 -11.10 14.83
CA MET A 287 -11.39 -10.88 15.66
C MET A 287 -11.10 -12.13 16.50
N THR A 288 -9.86 -12.55 16.53
CA THR A 288 -9.38 -13.64 17.37
C THR A 288 -8.07 -13.21 18.03
N GLY A 289 -7.80 -13.70 19.22
CA GLY A 289 -6.50 -13.42 19.85
C GLY A 289 -6.51 -13.69 21.34
N ASP A 290 -5.48 -13.19 21.98
CA ASP A 290 -5.18 -13.45 23.38
C ASP A 290 -5.19 -12.16 24.19
N ILE A 291 -5.76 -12.24 25.35
CA ILE A 291 -5.76 -11.23 26.39
C ILE A 291 -4.86 -11.72 27.50
N ALA A 292 -3.70 -11.12 27.65
CA ALA A 292 -2.73 -11.55 28.67
C ALA A 292 -3.20 -11.16 30.08
N HIS A 293 -3.66 -9.92 30.22
CA HIS A 293 -4.21 -9.38 31.46
C HIS A 293 -5.19 -8.28 31.12
N PHE A 294 -6.41 -8.35 31.66
CA PHE A 294 -7.45 -7.39 31.36
C PHE A 294 -8.24 -7.10 32.61
N VAL A 295 -8.38 -5.83 32.96
CA VAL A 295 -9.22 -5.37 34.06
C VAL A 295 -10.41 -4.64 33.47
N ILE A 296 -11.59 -5.11 33.82
CA ILE A 296 -12.87 -4.53 33.38
C ILE A 296 -13.56 -4.01 34.62
N ASP A 297 -13.84 -2.72 34.71
CA ASP A 297 -14.71 -2.15 35.73
C ASP A 297 -16.11 -1.94 35.14
N THR A 298 -17.09 -2.60 35.70
CA THR A 298 -18.49 -2.52 35.28
C THR A 298 -19.24 -1.57 36.21
N GLU A 299 -20.40 -1.07 35.74
CA GLU A 299 -21.27 -0.31 36.65
C GLU A 299 -21.80 -1.20 37.79
N GLU A 300 -21.68 -0.72 39.03
CA GLU A 300 -22.28 -1.38 40.18
C GLU A 300 -23.81 -1.40 40.03
N LYS A 301 -24.35 -2.58 39.82
CA LYS A 301 -25.82 -2.77 39.85
C LYS A 301 -26.25 -3.02 41.26
N LYS A 302 -26.91 -2.06 41.89
CA LYS A 302 -27.46 -2.14 43.27
C LYS A 302 -28.27 -3.42 43.48
N ILE A 303 -28.99 -3.88 42.45
CA ILE A 303 -29.77 -5.13 42.48
C ILE A 303 -28.86 -6.35 42.67
N ILE A 304 -27.75 -6.44 41.96
CA ILE A 304 -26.82 -7.57 42.08
C ILE A 304 -26.17 -7.57 43.46
N LYS A 305 -25.75 -6.41 43.94
CA LYS A 305 -25.11 -6.25 45.27
C LYS A 305 -26.06 -6.61 46.43
N LYS A 306 -27.39 -6.43 46.23
CA LYS A 306 -28.40 -6.84 47.20
C LYS A 306 -28.46 -8.37 47.37
N TYR A 307 -28.28 -9.13 46.32
CA TYR A 307 -28.35 -10.60 46.34
C TYR A 307 -26.96 -11.27 46.45
N LEU A 308 -25.94 -10.57 46.07
CA LEU A 308 -24.54 -10.98 46.15
C LEU A 308 -23.71 -9.84 46.79
N PRO A 309 -23.70 -9.77 48.13
CA PRO A 309 -23.00 -8.66 48.87
C PRO A 309 -21.50 -8.60 48.52
N GLU A 310 -20.86 -9.71 48.17
CA GLU A 310 -19.45 -9.81 47.80
C GLU A 310 -19.22 -9.48 46.29
N TYR A 311 -20.23 -9.06 45.56
CA TYR A 311 -20.08 -8.68 44.15
C TYR A 311 -19.11 -7.51 44.00
N ASN A 312 -18.03 -7.76 43.30
CA ASN A 312 -17.06 -6.75 42.93
C ASN A 312 -17.31 -6.32 41.49
N SER A 313 -17.43 -5.02 41.24
CA SER A 313 -17.60 -4.46 39.91
C SER A 313 -16.37 -4.71 39.00
N LYS A 314 -15.20 -5.00 39.60
CA LYS A 314 -13.97 -5.28 38.87
C LYS A 314 -13.83 -6.76 38.54
N VAL A 315 -13.76 -7.02 37.22
CA VAL A 315 -13.47 -8.34 36.67
C VAL A 315 -12.04 -8.34 36.14
N VAL A 316 -11.22 -9.28 36.60
CA VAL A 316 -9.86 -9.44 36.11
C VAL A 316 -9.78 -10.73 35.31
N LEU A 317 -9.43 -10.60 34.03
CA LEU A 317 -9.19 -11.73 33.14
C LEU A 317 -7.67 -11.92 32.92
N LYS A 318 -7.24 -13.17 32.85
CA LYS A 318 -5.86 -13.53 32.59
C LYS A 318 -5.79 -14.69 31.61
N ASN A 319 -4.80 -14.64 30.70
CA ASN A 319 -4.58 -15.70 29.71
C ASN A 319 -5.89 -16.13 28.99
N THR A 320 -6.63 -15.13 28.51
CA THR A 320 -7.97 -15.34 27.95
C THR A 320 -7.93 -15.25 26.44
N ASN A 321 -8.36 -16.32 25.77
CA ASN A 321 -8.60 -16.31 24.34
C ASN A 321 -9.95 -15.65 24.01
N ILE A 322 -9.96 -14.73 23.06
CA ILE A 322 -11.16 -14.05 22.58
C ILE A 322 -11.43 -14.40 21.11
N LYS A 323 -12.70 -14.68 20.80
CA LYS A 323 -13.22 -14.71 19.45
C LYS A 323 -14.46 -13.83 19.38
N LEU A 324 -14.45 -12.92 18.44
CA LEU A 324 -15.56 -12.00 18.21
C LEU A 324 -15.81 -11.91 16.70
N PHE A 325 -17.05 -12.07 16.27
CA PHE A 325 -17.41 -11.93 14.86
C PHE A 325 -18.86 -11.51 14.71
N ASN A 326 -19.16 -10.79 13.64
CA ASN A 326 -20.52 -10.49 13.28
C ASN A 326 -21.07 -11.56 12.32
N SER A 327 -22.29 -12.04 12.59
CA SER A 327 -23.06 -12.93 11.73
C SER A 327 -24.42 -12.29 11.50
N GLU A 328 -24.68 -11.87 10.26
CA GLU A 328 -25.91 -11.16 9.88
C GLU A 328 -26.20 -9.94 10.78
N SER A 329 -27.15 -10.09 11.73
CA SER A 329 -27.53 -9.06 12.69
C SER A 329 -26.88 -9.21 14.07
N ASP A 330 -26.20 -10.35 14.33
CA ASP A 330 -25.73 -10.72 15.65
C ASP A 330 -24.23 -10.53 15.81
N LEU A 331 -23.84 -10.12 17.01
CA LEU A 331 -22.45 -10.10 17.46
C LEU A 331 -22.18 -11.31 18.36
N ILE A 332 -21.43 -12.27 17.83
CA ILE A 332 -21.08 -13.47 18.60
C ILE A 332 -19.73 -13.23 19.27
N THR A 333 -19.70 -13.45 20.58
CA THR A 333 -18.50 -13.33 21.41
C THR A 333 -18.24 -14.63 22.14
N GLU A 334 -17.03 -15.16 22.03
CA GLU A 334 -16.57 -16.32 22.78
C GLU A 334 -15.33 -15.93 23.58
N LEU A 335 -15.32 -16.22 24.87
CA LEU A 335 -14.20 -16.01 25.79
C LEU A 335 -13.87 -17.32 26.49
N ASN A 336 -12.61 -17.65 26.58
CA ASN A 336 -12.11 -18.82 27.29
C ASN A 336 -10.79 -18.49 27.97
N GLY A 337 -10.71 -18.64 29.28
CA GLY A 337 -9.51 -18.24 30.02
C GLY A 337 -9.64 -18.34 31.52
N LEU A 338 -8.98 -17.45 32.22
CA LEU A 338 -8.98 -17.37 33.67
C LEU A 338 -9.63 -16.08 34.14
N ILE A 339 -10.53 -16.17 35.09
CA ILE A 339 -11.17 -15.05 35.77
C ILE A 339 -10.78 -15.04 37.24
N LYS A 340 -10.47 -13.87 37.79
CA LYS A 340 -10.17 -13.73 39.23
C LYS A 340 -11.46 -13.79 40.03
N VAL A 341 -11.51 -14.75 40.96
CA VAL A 341 -12.61 -14.92 41.93
C VAL A 341 -11.97 -14.83 43.32
N LYS A 342 -12.29 -13.76 44.06
CA LYS A 342 -11.62 -13.43 45.34
C LYS A 342 -10.09 -13.36 45.15
N ASP A 343 -9.35 -14.29 45.70
CA ASP A 343 -7.88 -14.31 45.71
C ASP A 343 -7.26 -15.35 44.77
N HIS A 344 -8.03 -16.14 44.06
CA HIS A 344 -7.58 -17.16 43.10
C HIS A 344 -8.15 -16.93 41.70
N PHE A 345 -7.62 -17.67 40.73
CA PHE A 345 -8.09 -17.65 39.35
C PHE A 345 -8.78 -18.98 38.99
N ASP A 346 -9.99 -18.89 38.50
CA ASP A 346 -10.77 -20.02 38.01
C ASP A 346 -10.89 -19.99 36.49
N SER A 347 -11.01 -21.15 35.89
CA SER A 347 -11.27 -21.26 34.47
C SER A 347 -12.71 -20.89 34.14
N PHE A 348 -12.90 -20.21 33.01
CA PHE A 348 -14.22 -19.89 32.52
C PHE A 348 -14.33 -20.03 31.00
N LYS A 349 -15.53 -20.31 30.53
CA LYS A 349 -15.88 -20.29 29.12
C LYS A 349 -17.25 -19.66 28.96
N VAL A 350 -17.32 -18.62 28.15
CA VAL A 350 -18.56 -17.88 27.87
C VAL A 350 -18.74 -17.77 26.37
N LYS A 351 -19.95 -18.03 25.92
CA LYS A 351 -20.42 -17.74 24.56
C LYS A 351 -21.69 -16.91 24.65
N LYS A 352 -21.66 -15.75 24.03
CA LYS A 352 -22.81 -14.85 23.94
C LYS A 352 -23.11 -14.58 22.47
N LYS A 353 -24.38 -14.63 22.12
CA LYS A 353 -24.96 -14.23 20.85
C LYS A 353 -25.63 -12.86 21.00
#